data_c696d82135b5b4474f0e66fbcf087a24
#
_entry.id   c696d82135b5b4474f0e66fbcf087a24
#
_cell.length_a   1.000
_cell.length_b   1.000
_cell.length_c   1.000
_cell.angle_alpha   90.00
_cell.angle_beta   90.00
_cell.angle_gamma   90.00
#
_symmetry.space_group_name_H-M   'P 1'
#
loop_
_entity.id
_entity.type
_entity.pdbx_description
1 polymer ?
#
loop_
_entity_poly.entity_id
_entity_poly.type
_entity_poly.pdbx_seq_one_letter_code
_entity_poly.pdbx_strand_id
1 'polypeptide(L)'
;MKRKINLLISLSAVVLLLLCCMQLYLVTTTYNYKVAQFRSEVKDRLSKITNDYSDIDSTIFHKKDFLYKELAENYLIDKNYRSQIKKQLLENHFRKQLTDRLQKEFDKEFPDHSIDFAIVLNKFVIYNDAKAADTLFAEKPFIENKMYGNLASLDDAFLIRNYVGTTSANSTKSNYKLLTEDALYVSVKNWEMIVLKRMSLLLFFAFASIITLISIFVITIKALIKQKKISDIKTDFINNITHELKTPLTTLSVSTKILERKEVKENEVVYNQLLSTINRQNDRLQSLIDQVMSNSLGFEEIELHKEKIKANAFLKTIISDFSMAYPNVKIETNFDQNESQVTLDAFHLTTAINNVLENAVKYGCKAIFVSTTLKNNHFYISIEDDGIGIAKSKQSLLFDKFYRVEQGNVHNAKGLGLGLYYVDQIIKAHKGSIQLVSHLGKGTQFIVMLPS
;
A
#
# COMPACT_ATOMS: atom_id res chain seq x y z
N MET A 1 1.97 -25.54 -6.88
CA MET A 1 2.07 -24.13 -7.31
C MET A 1 1.64 -23.15 -6.22
N LYS A 2 0.47 -23.28 -5.54
CA LYS A 2 0.03 -22.43 -4.41
C LYS A 2 1.12 -22.23 -3.33
N ARG A 3 1.81 -23.29 -2.93
CA ARG A 3 2.85 -23.27 -1.88
C ARG A 3 4.05 -22.39 -2.27
N LYS A 4 4.47 -22.41 -3.55
CA LYS A 4 5.58 -21.59 -4.07
C LYS A 4 5.22 -20.10 -4.10
N ILE A 5 3.99 -19.74 -4.47
CA ILE A 5 3.54 -18.34 -4.50
C ILE A 5 3.41 -17.78 -3.09
N ASN A 6 2.84 -18.55 -2.15
CA ASN A 6 2.74 -18.14 -0.75
C ASN A 6 4.14 -17.95 -0.13
N LEU A 7 5.09 -18.82 -0.46
CA LEU A 7 6.49 -18.68 -0.03
C LEU A 7 7.13 -17.41 -0.58
N LEU A 8 6.92 -17.09 -1.87
CA LEU A 8 7.41 -15.85 -2.50
C LEU A 8 6.80 -14.59 -1.85
N ILE A 9 5.50 -14.60 -1.57
CA ILE A 9 4.81 -13.49 -0.89
C ILE A 9 5.37 -13.33 0.53
N SER A 10 5.55 -14.43 1.27
CA SER A 10 6.12 -14.37 2.62
C SER A 10 7.56 -13.87 2.61
N LEU A 11 8.39 -14.34 1.67
CA LEU A 11 9.78 -13.89 1.54
C LEU A 11 9.85 -12.39 1.20
N SER A 12 9.06 -11.93 0.25
CA SER A 12 9.02 -10.52 -0.12
C SER A 12 8.48 -9.63 1.00
N ALA A 13 7.54 -10.11 1.82
CA ALA A 13 7.08 -9.40 3.02
C ALA A 13 8.19 -9.26 4.07
N VAL A 14 8.99 -10.32 4.28
CA VAL A 14 10.16 -10.28 5.18
C VAL A 14 11.20 -9.28 4.68
N VAL A 15 11.51 -9.27 3.38
CA VAL A 15 12.44 -8.31 2.77
C VAL A 15 11.93 -6.88 2.95
N LEU A 16 10.64 -6.63 2.72
CA LEU A 16 10.03 -5.31 2.93
C LEU A 16 10.18 -4.86 4.39
N LEU A 17 9.91 -5.75 5.34
CA LEU A 17 10.05 -5.47 6.76
C LEU A 17 11.50 -5.13 7.13
N LEU A 18 12.48 -5.88 6.63
CA LEU A 18 13.90 -5.60 6.84
C LEU A 18 14.30 -4.23 6.28
N LEU A 19 13.82 -3.87 5.09
CA LEU A 19 14.08 -2.55 4.50
C LEU A 19 13.47 -1.42 5.35
N CYS A 20 12.25 -1.59 5.87
CA CYS A 20 11.64 -0.62 6.77
C CYS A 20 12.43 -0.48 8.08
N CYS A 21 12.88 -1.59 8.68
CA CYS A 21 13.74 -1.56 9.88
C CYS A 21 15.07 -0.83 9.61
N MET A 22 15.70 -1.11 8.47
CA MET A 22 16.93 -0.44 8.06
C MET A 22 16.72 1.08 7.89
N GLN A 23 15.60 1.48 7.28
CA GLN A 23 15.24 2.88 7.11
C GLN A 23 15.05 3.59 8.46
N LEU A 24 14.35 2.97 9.41
CA LEU A 24 14.18 3.50 10.77
C LEU A 24 15.51 3.63 11.49
N TYR A 25 16.39 2.65 11.36
CA TYR A 25 17.73 2.70 11.94
C TYR A 25 18.54 3.90 11.38
N LEU A 26 18.52 4.10 10.05
CA LEU A 26 19.21 5.20 9.40
C LEU A 26 18.68 6.57 9.85
N VAL A 27 17.35 6.72 9.94
CA VAL A 27 16.74 7.96 10.43
C VAL A 27 17.13 8.24 11.87
N THR A 28 17.08 7.24 12.75
CA THR A 28 17.46 7.40 14.17
C THR A 28 18.94 7.75 14.33
N THR A 29 19.82 7.06 13.57
CA THR A 29 21.26 7.35 13.60
C THR A 29 21.56 8.76 13.12
N THR A 30 20.89 9.18 12.03
CA THR A 30 21.05 10.56 11.51
C THR A 30 20.52 11.60 12.49
N TYR A 31 19.41 11.32 13.18
CA TYR A 31 18.89 12.19 14.22
C TYR A 31 19.92 12.39 15.33
N ASN A 32 20.48 11.31 15.87
CA ASN A 32 21.49 11.37 16.92
C ASN A 32 22.75 12.13 16.46
N TYR A 33 23.18 11.92 15.23
CA TYR A 33 24.28 12.68 14.64
C TYR A 33 23.98 14.18 14.55
N LYS A 34 22.77 14.54 14.08
CA LYS A 34 22.36 15.96 13.98
C LYS A 34 22.21 16.62 15.34
N VAL A 35 21.75 15.90 16.36
CA VAL A 35 21.74 16.38 17.76
C VAL A 35 23.16 16.66 18.24
N ALA A 36 24.09 15.73 18.02
CA ALA A 36 25.49 15.91 18.41
C ALA A 36 26.13 17.10 17.66
N GLN A 37 25.86 17.23 16.35
CA GLN A 37 26.32 18.35 15.53
C GLN A 37 25.78 19.69 16.05
N PHE A 38 24.50 19.76 16.37
CA PHE A 38 23.86 20.96 16.93
C PHE A 38 24.50 21.36 18.27
N ARG A 39 24.67 20.37 19.15
CA ARG A 39 25.31 20.63 20.46
C ARG A 39 26.75 21.12 20.30
N SER A 40 27.52 20.53 19.39
CA SER A 40 28.88 20.98 19.08
C SER A 40 28.91 22.42 18.53
N GLU A 41 27.99 22.73 17.60
CA GLU A 41 27.87 24.09 17.03
C GLU A 41 27.59 25.14 18.13
N VAL A 42 26.62 24.86 19.01
CA VAL A 42 26.29 25.75 20.13
C VAL A 42 27.48 25.89 21.08
N LYS A 43 28.14 24.77 21.40
CA LYS A 43 29.34 24.78 22.25
C LYS A 43 30.46 25.63 21.66
N ASP A 44 30.77 25.44 20.37
CA ASP A 44 31.85 26.16 19.70
C ASP A 44 31.60 27.67 19.64
N ARG A 45 30.37 28.08 19.35
CA ARG A 45 29.99 29.51 19.33
C ARG A 45 30.03 30.14 20.70
N LEU A 46 29.44 29.50 21.73
CA LEU A 46 29.41 30.04 23.08
C LEU A 46 30.79 29.98 23.75
N SER A 47 31.60 28.97 23.42
CA SER A 47 32.98 28.91 23.93
C SER A 47 33.84 30.08 23.48
N LYS A 48 33.61 30.61 22.27
CA LYS A 48 34.33 31.81 21.80
C LYS A 48 34.07 33.03 22.70
N ILE A 49 32.80 33.26 23.09
CA ILE A 49 32.41 34.36 23.97
C ILE A 49 33.07 34.24 25.35
N THR A 50 33.26 33.02 25.83
CA THR A 50 33.74 32.74 27.19
C THR A 50 35.23 32.42 27.25
N ASN A 51 35.93 32.17 26.14
CA ASN A 51 37.37 31.83 26.11
C ASN A 51 38.27 32.94 25.53
N ASP A 52 37.73 33.75 24.62
CA ASP A 52 38.50 34.88 24.10
C ASP A 52 38.53 35.96 25.18
N TYR A 53 39.67 36.39 25.60
CA TYR A 53 39.94 37.50 26.52
C TYR A 53 39.05 38.75 26.28
N SER A 54 37.75 38.47 26.14
CA SER A 54 36.71 39.48 25.96
C SER A 54 36.59 40.27 27.28
N ASP A 55 36.25 41.55 27.20
CA ASP A 55 35.93 42.37 28.35
C ASP A 55 34.94 41.72 29.32
N ILE A 56 34.11 40.81 28.81
CA ILE A 56 33.12 40.06 29.58
C ILE A 56 33.79 39.01 30.45
N ASP A 57 34.68 38.22 29.88
CA ASP A 57 35.36 37.12 30.58
C ASP A 57 36.27 37.70 31.66
N SER A 58 37.06 38.76 31.36
CA SER A 58 37.89 39.46 32.34
C SER A 58 37.07 40.05 33.48
N THR A 59 35.90 40.65 33.18
CA THR A 59 35.03 41.23 34.21
C THR A 59 34.42 40.15 35.11
N ILE A 60 33.99 39.01 34.54
CA ILE A 60 33.45 37.91 35.32
C ILE A 60 34.53 37.27 36.18
N PHE A 61 35.72 37.01 35.61
CA PHE A 61 36.84 36.46 36.39
C PHE A 61 37.26 37.35 37.54
N HIS A 62 37.49 38.64 37.31
CA HIS A 62 37.88 39.56 38.37
C HIS A 62 36.87 39.65 39.50
N LYS A 63 35.58 39.70 39.17
CA LYS A 63 34.51 39.74 40.19
C LYS A 63 34.35 38.43 40.93
N LYS A 64 34.44 37.29 40.25
CA LYS A 64 34.44 35.96 40.87
C LYS A 64 35.66 35.77 41.79
N ASP A 65 36.83 36.04 41.27
CA ASP A 65 38.08 35.86 42.02
C ASP A 65 38.08 36.72 43.28
N PHE A 66 37.64 37.97 43.19
CA PHE A 66 37.52 38.83 44.33
C PHE A 66 36.56 38.25 45.39
N LEU A 67 35.34 37.82 44.96
CA LEU A 67 34.37 37.22 45.86
C LEU A 67 34.91 35.92 46.49
N TYR A 68 35.56 35.09 45.72
CA TYR A 68 36.11 33.81 46.21
C TYR A 68 37.24 34.05 47.25
N LYS A 69 38.11 35.00 47.03
CA LYS A 69 39.15 35.37 47.97
C LYS A 69 38.56 35.89 49.27
N GLU A 70 37.63 36.84 49.20
CA GLU A 70 36.94 37.41 50.39
C GLU A 70 36.25 36.31 51.21
N LEU A 71 35.53 35.38 50.56
CA LEU A 71 34.86 34.26 51.25
C LEU A 71 35.85 33.27 51.87
N ALA A 72 36.97 32.99 51.23
CA ALA A 72 38.01 32.12 51.75
C ALA A 72 38.70 32.77 52.98
N GLU A 73 39.00 34.05 52.93
CA GLU A 73 39.62 34.79 54.06
C GLU A 73 38.67 34.82 55.24
N ASN A 74 37.40 35.16 55.07
CA ASN A 74 36.41 35.13 56.11
C ASN A 74 36.24 33.73 56.76
N TYR A 75 36.28 32.70 55.99
CA TYR A 75 36.23 31.34 56.50
C TYR A 75 37.47 30.94 57.31
N LEU A 76 38.62 31.39 56.90
CA LEU A 76 39.88 31.12 57.63
C LEU A 76 39.93 31.88 58.99
N ILE A 77 39.27 33.01 59.08
CA ILE A 77 39.14 33.76 60.33
C ILE A 77 38.11 33.09 61.25
N ASP A 78 36.93 32.79 60.76
CA ASP A 78 35.85 32.11 61.50
C ASP A 78 35.26 30.94 60.74
N LYS A 79 35.54 29.72 61.22
CA LYS A 79 35.02 28.49 60.60
C LYS A 79 33.49 28.36 60.64
N ASN A 80 32.78 29.02 61.52
CA ASN A 80 31.33 29.08 61.59
C ASN A 80 30.75 29.83 60.39
N TYR A 81 31.53 30.57 59.65
CA TYR A 81 31.17 31.25 58.41
C TYR A 81 30.84 30.34 57.30
N ARG A 82 31.13 28.99 57.39
CA ARG A 82 30.82 27.96 56.40
C ARG A 82 29.35 27.97 55.96
N SER A 83 28.41 28.16 56.89
CA SER A 83 26.98 28.22 56.56
C SER A 83 26.59 29.46 55.72
N GLN A 84 27.37 30.56 55.87
CA GLN A 84 27.10 31.79 55.16
C GLN A 84 27.74 31.83 53.78
N ILE A 85 28.78 31.03 53.50
CA ILE A 85 29.48 30.99 52.21
C ILE A 85 28.52 30.63 51.07
N LYS A 86 27.73 29.56 51.22
CA LYS A 86 26.76 29.14 50.20
C LYS A 86 25.78 30.27 49.89
N LYS A 87 25.23 30.92 50.92
CA LYS A 87 24.30 32.04 50.77
C LYS A 87 24.94 33.22 50.03
N GLN A 88 26.13 33.62 50.41
CA GLN A 88 26.84 34.77 49.81
C GLN A 88 27.29 34.48 48.36
N LEU A 89 27.68 33.23 48.05
CA LEU A 89 28.01 32.85 46.70
C LEU A 89 26.77 32.88 45.77
N LEU A 90 25.61 32.44 46.27
CA LEU A 90 24.40 32.35 45.47
C LEU A 90 23.59 33.66 45.42
N GLU A 91 23.68 34.52 46.44
CA GLU A 91 22.89 35.75 46.58
C GLU A 91 23.77 37.04 46.44
N ASN A 92 24.94 36.93 45.75
CA ASN A 92 25.81 38.06 45.59
C ASN A 92 25.20 39.20 44.74
N HIS A 93 25.59 40.45 45.04
CA HIS A 93 25.02 41.63 44.36
C HIS A 93 25.40 41.78 42.89
N PHE A 94 26.41 41.07 42.42
CA PHE A 94 26.78 41.03 40.98
C PHE A 94 25.91 40.06 40.16
N ARG A 95 25.14 39.18 40.79
CA ARG A 95 24.41 38.12 40.15
C ARG A 95 23.54 38.60 38.98
N LYS A 96 22.72 39.61 39.21
CA LYS A 96 21.83 40.16 38.18
C LYS A 96 22.62 40.82 37.06
N GLN A 97 23.59 41.66 37.39
CA GLN A 97 24.40 42.38 36.39
C GLN A 97 25.16 41.44 35.46
N LEU A 98 25.76 40.35 35.98
CA LEU A 98 26.50 39.38 35.19
C LEU A 98 25.55 38.49 34.37
N THR A 99 24.40 38.10 34.92
CA THR A 99 23.38 37.37 34.20
C THR A 99 22.88 38.18 32.99
N ASP A 100 22.49 39.43 33.18
CA ASP A 100 21.96 40.28 32.11
C ASP A 100 23.01 40.56 31.02
N ARG A 101 24.28 40.73 31.42
CA ARG A 101 25.38 40.96 30.48
C ARG A 101 25.67 39.74 29.64
N LEU A 102 25.79 38.54 30.22
CA LEU A 102 26.00 37.30 29.51
C LEU A 102 24.81 36.95 28.59
N GLN A 103 23.58 37.19 29.09
CA GLN A 103 22.38 36.98 28.28
C GLN A 103 22.39 37.81 27.00
N LYS A 104 22.74 39.08 27.08
CA LYS A 104 22.83 39.96 25.91
C LYS A 104 23.85 39.48 24.88
N GLU A 105 24.98 38.96 25.30
CA GLU A 105 25.99 38.45 24.37
C GLU A 105 25.55 37.10 23.75
N PHE A 106 24.90 36.25 24.53
CA PHE A 106 24.35 35.01 24.01
C PHE A 106 23.21 35.26 23.01
N ASP A 107 22.31 36.21 23.31
CA ASP A 107 21.21 36.59 22.40
C ASP A 107 21.75 37.25 21.11
N LYS A 108 22.87 37.95 21.16
CA LYS A 108 23.54 38.53 20.00
C LYS A 108 24.14 37.48 19.09
N GLU A 109 24.72 36.41 19.66
CA GLU A 109 25.30 35.30 18.87
C GLU A 109 24.22 34.36 18.29
N PHE A 110 23.08 34.26 18.95
CA PHE A 110 21.94 33.43 18.54
C PHE A 110 20.62 34.23 18.46
N PRO A 111 20.52 35.18 17.52
CA PRO A 111 19.36 36.08 17.45
C PRO A 111 18.02 35.33 17.17
N ASP A 112 18.08 34.17 16.54
CA ASP A 112 16.90 33.38 16.17
C ASP A 112 16.47 32.38 17.26
N HIS A 113 17.23 32.29 18.39
CA HIS A 113 17.01 31.24 19.37
C HIS A 113 17.10 31.80 20.79
N SER A 114 16.12 31.47 21.63
CA SER A 114 16.16 31.79 23.05
C SER A 114 17.10 30.83 23.77
N ILE A 115 18.11 31.36 24.41
CA ILE A 115 19.10 30.60 25.20
C ILE A 115 18.90 30.89 26.66
N ASP A 116 18.73 29.85 27.45
CA ASP A 116 18.82 29.94 28.92
C ASP A 116 20.15 29.31 29.36
N PHE A 117 20.79 29.89 30.32
CA PHE A 117 22.10 29.43 30.83
C PHE A 117 22.17 29.40 32.34
N ALA A 118 23.12 28.63 32.87
CA ALA A 118 23.49 28.63 34.27
C ALA A 118 24.99 28.41 34.42
N ILE A 119 25.62 29.25 35.23
CA ILE A 119 26.95 28.99 35.79
C ILE A 119 26.76 28.38 37.17
N VAL A 120 27.17 27.12 37.31
CA VAL A 120 26.97 26.31 38.52
C VAL A 120 28.31 26.03 39.14
N LEU A 121 28.41 26.30 40.44
CA LEU A 121 29.60 25.99 41.21
C LEU A 121 29.58 24.52 41.64
N ASN A 122 30.49 23.73 41.11
CA ASN A 122 30.62 22.29 41.40
C ASN A 122 31.52 22.02 42.61
N LYS A 123 32.58 22.83 42.77
CA LYS A 123 33.60 22.60 43.80
C LYS A 123 34.17 23.90 44.36
N PHE A 124 34.31 23.92 45.66
CA PHE A 124 34.99 25.04 46.37
C PHE A 124 35.81 24.43 47.51
N VAL A 125 37.14 24.44 47.39
CA VAL A 125 38.06 23.78 48.32
C VAL A 125 39.13 24.75 48.75
N ILE A 126 39.33 24.88 50.07
CA ILE A 126 40.36 25.69 50.67
C ILE A 126 41.45 24.79 51.25
N TYR A 127 42.70 25.00 50.83
CA TYR A 127 43.90 24.36 51.36
C TYR A 127 44.60 25.32 52.24
N ASN A 128 44.93 24.93 53.46
CA ASN A 128 45.76 25.74 54.40
C ASN A 128 47.09 24.98 54.62
N ASP A 129 48.22 25.70 54.75
CA ASP A 129 49.60 25.19 54.85
C ASP A 129 49.81 24.15 55.99
N ALA A 130 48.87 24.04 56.90
CA ALA A 130 49.02 23.22 58.12
C ALA A 130 48.08 21.99 58.18
N LYS A 131 47.05 21.82 57.33
CA LYS A 131 46.06 20.74 57.45
C LYS A 131 45.28 20.44 56.18
N ALA A 132 44.60 19.30 56.19
CA ALA A 132 43.78 18.78 55.10
C ALA A 132 42.80 19.83 54.52
N ALA A 133 42.58 19.73 53.19
CA ALA A 133 41.68 20.58 52.43
C ALA A 133 40.24 20.52 52.95
N ASP A 134 39.65 21.67 53.17
CA ASP A 134 38.22 21.76 53.50
C ASP A 134 37.40 21.90 52.20
N THR A 135 36.62 20.88 51.92
CA THR A 135 35.66 20.91 50.78
C THR A 135 34.33 21.50 51.24
N LEU A 136 33.94 22.63 50.67
CA LEU A 136 32.75 23.37 51.07
C LEU A 136 31.53 23.07 50.23
N PHE A 137 31.72 22.55 49.01
CA PHE A 137 30.66 22.17 48.11
C PHE A 137 30.86 20.74 47.62
N ALA A 138 29.72 20.04 47.36
CA ALA A 138 29.73 18.68 46.86
C ALA A 138 30.05 18.62 45.35
N GLU A 139 30.65 17.52 44.92
CA GLU A 139 31.16 17.27 43.55
C GLU A 139 30.10 17.06 42.48
N LYS A 140 28.80 17.27 42.80
CA LYS A 140 27.71 17.08 41.80
C LYS A 140 27.16 18.42 41.34
N PRO A 141 26.88 18.59 40.04
CA PRO A 141 26.24 19.78 39.51
C PRO A 141 24.78 19.81 39.93
N PHE A 142 24.41 20.65 40.87
CA PHE A 142 23.03 20.89 41.27
C PHE A 142 22.62 22.30 40.86
N ILE A 143 21.37 22.43 40.35
CA ILE A 143 20.83 23.75 39.97
C ILE A 143 20.76 24.70 41.16
N GLU A 144 20.66 24.18 42.39
CA GLU A 144 20.70 24.95 43.64
C GLU A 144 22.03 25.63 43.84
N ASN A 145 23.12 25.18 43.21
CA ASN A 145 24.43 25.81 43.23
C ASN A 145 24.62 26.82 42.09
N LYS A 146 23.54 27.24 41.44
CA LYS A 146 23.56 28.22 40.36
C LYS A 146 23.97 29.60 40.85
N MET A 147 25.13 30.06 40.43
CA MET A 147 25.65 31.39 40.73
C MET A 147 25.03 32.47 39.84
N TYR A 148 24.99 32.22 38.53
CA TYR A 148 24.51 33.17 37.53
C TYR A 148 23.61 32.45 36.52
N GLY A 149 22.74 33.19 35.82
CA GLY A 149 21.90 32.70 34.76
C GLY A 149 20.44 32.50 35.15
N ASN A 150 19.63 32.22 34.14
CA ASN A 150 18.17 32.11 34.21
C ASN A 150 17.66 30.65 34.07
N LEU A 151 18.53 29.70 33.80
CA LEU A 151 18.15 28.29 33.64
C LEU A 151 17.47 27.76 34.91
N ALA A 152 16.33 27.08 34.74
CA ALA A 152 15.51 26.54 35.84
C ALA A 152 15.87 25.12 36.24
N SER A 153 16.27 24.25 35.26
CA SER A 153 16.70 22.87 35.47
C SER A 153 17.91 22.55 34.60
N LEU A 154 18.67 21.53 34.97
CA LEU A 154 19.77 20.99 34.16
C LEU A 154 19.34 19.84 33.24
N ASP A 155 18.09 19.38 33.29
CA ASP A 155 17.63 18.18 32.55
C ASP A 155 17.81 18.30 31.03
N ASP A 156 17.47 19.48 30.47
CA ASP A 156 17.60 19.78 29.04
C ASP A 156 18.84 20.58 28.68
N ALA A 157 19.74 20.75 29.67
CA ALA A 157 20.92 21.53 29.49
C ALA A 157 22.14 20.66 29.12
N PHE A 158 23.00 21.21 28.31
CA PHE A 158 24.28 20.60 28.01
C PHE A 158 25.46 21.47 28.46
N LEU A 159 26.50 20.75 28.85
CA LEU A 159 27.73 21.38 29.35
C LEU A 159 28.49 22.04 28.20
N ILE A 160 28.71 23.36 28.31
CA ILE A 160 29.55 24.10 27.38
C ILE A 160 31.00 24.04 27.84
N ARG A 161 31.26 24.33 29.12
CA ARG A 161 32.61 24.48 29.65
C ARG A 161 32.67 24.13 31.13
N ASN A 162 33.73 23.45 31.54
CA ASN A 162 34.20 23.38 32.91
C ASN A 162 35.38 24.29 33.09
N TYR A 163 35.35 25.10 34.13
CA TYR A 163 36.46 25.97 34.52
C TYR A 163 36.99 25.54 35.88
N VAL A 164 38.29 25.26 35.95
CA VAL A 164 38.99 24.97 37.20
C VAL A 164 39.94 26.11 37.50
N GLY A 165 39.62 26.88 38.52
CA GLY A 165 40.44 27.97 39.00
C GLY A 165 41.27 27.55 40.22
N THR A 166 42.55 27.89 40.20
CA THR A 166 43.40 27.78 41.38
C THR A 166 43.96 29.16 41.70
N THR A 167 43.70 29.63 42.92
CA THR A 167 44.23 30.92 43.39
C THR A 167 45.03 30.67 44.65
N SER A 168 46.25 31.16 44.67
CA SER A 168 47.08 31.20 45.92
C SER A 168 47.12 32.61 46.40
N ALA A 169 46.87 32.81 47.68
CA ALA A 169 47.00 34.11 48.32
C ALA A 169 47.88 34.02 49.58
N ASN A 170 48.82 34.92 49.62
CA ASN A 170 49.66 35.16 50.82
C ASN A 170 49.05 36.34 51.54
N SER A 171 48.30 36.10 52.61
CA SER A 171 47.77 37.12 53.47
C SER A 171 48.69 37.32 54.68
N THR A 172 48.69 38.49 55.26
CA THR A 172 49.40 38.76 56.50
C THR A 172 48.97 37.84 57.67
N LYS A 173 47.86 37.13 57.52
CA LYS A 173 47.24 36.25 58.53
C LYS A 173 47.33 34.74 58.21
N SER A 174 47.43 34.33 56.96
CA SER A 174 47.57 32.92 56.58
C SER A 174 47.88 32.79 55.10
N ASN A 175 48.71 31.79 54.73
CA ASN A 175 48.88 31.36 53.37
C ASN A 175 47.83 30.32 53.07
N TYR A 176 47.06 30.48 51.95
CA TYR A 176 46.07 29.50 51.53
C TYR A 176 46.06 29.31 49.99
N LYS A 177 45.59 28.21 49.60
CA LYS A 177 45.33 27.86 48.19
C LYS A 177 43.84 27.53 48.01
N LEU A 178 43.21 28.23 47.12
CA LEU A 178 41.79 28.01 46.78
C LEU A 178 41.71 27.26 45.47
N LEU A 179 40.92 26.17 45.43
CA LEU A 179 40.51 25.45 44.22
C LEU A 179 39.00 25.63 44.03
N THR A 180 38.62 26.15 42.88
CA THR A 180 37.21 26.31 42.50
C THR A 180 36.97 25.60 41.17
N GLU A 181 35.82 24.95 41.03
CA GLU A 181 35.35 24.35 39.79
C GLU A 181 33.93 24.83 39.53
N ASP A 182 33.73 25.51 38.41
CA ASP A 182 32.44 25.95 37.96
C ASP A 182 32.19 25.50 36.51
N ALA A 183 30.92 25.23 36.19
CA ALA A 183 30.48 24.75 34.92
C ALA A 183 29.43 25.65 34.29
N LEU A 184 29.58 25.94 33.00
CA LEU A 184 28.57 26.63 32.20
C LEU A 184 27.67 25.60 31.52
N TYR A 185 26.40 25.62 31.89
CA TYR A 185 25.33 24.88 31.28
C TYR A 185 24.45 25.79 30.46
N VAL A 186 23.99 25.28 29.30
CA VAL A 186 23.11 26.03 28.39
C VAL A 186 21.99 25.14 27.93
N SER A 187 20.79 25.71 27.87
CA SER A 187 19.62 25.10 27.21
C SER A 187 19.15 26.03 26.10
N VAL A 188 18.89 25.49 24.92
CA VAL A 188 18.30 26.19 23.78
C VAL A 188 16.84 25.82 23.69
N LYS A 189 15.94 26.79 23.79
CA LYS A 189 14.50 26.52 23.72
C LYS A 189 14.13 25.88 22.36
N ASN A 190 13.28 24.83 22.41
CA ASN A 190 12.81 24.13 21.23
C ASN A 190 13.92 23.53 20.33
N TRP A 191 15.07 23.18 20.91
CA TRP A 191 16.20 22.63 20.16
C TRP A 191 15.84 21.39 19.35
N GLU A 192 14.91 20.57 19.83
CA GLU A 192 14.40 19.39 19.09
C GLU A 192 13.73 19.81 17.78
N MET A 193 12.90 20.86 17.83
CA MET A 193 12.24 21.38 16.63
C MET A 193 13.25 21.96 15.63
N ILE A 194 14.33 22.58 16.10
CA ILE A 194 15.40 23.09 15.24
C ILE A 194 16.09 21.92 14.52
N VAL A 195 16.42 20.86 15.24
CA VAL A 195 17.04 19.65 14.66
C VAL A 195 16.08 18.99 13.68
N LEU A 196 14.81 18.80 14.03
CA LEU A 196 13.79 18.24 13.13
C LEU A 196 13.61 19.07 11.87
N LYS A 197 13.60 20.41 11.97
CA LYS A 197 13.54 21.31 10.82
C LYS A 197 14.74 21.13 9.90
N ARG A 198 15.95 21.01 10.46
CA ARG A 198 17.18 20.72 9.70
C ARG A 198 17.16 19.35 9.00
N MET A 199 16.35 18.42 9.51
CA MET A 199 16.16 17.07 8.94
C MET A 199 14.93 16.95 8.06
N SER A 200 14.13 17.99 7.90
CA SER A 200 12.81 17.93 7.25
C SER A 200 12.85 17.31 5.84
N LEU A 201 13.82 17.69 5.03
CA LEU A 201 14.01 17.16 3.68
C LEU A 201 14.34 15.65 3.69
N LEU A 202 15.24 15.24 4.58
CA LEU A 202 15.61 13.84 4.75
C LEU A 202 14.42 13.01 5.25
N LEU A 203 13.66 13.52 6.22
CA LEU A 203 12.45 12.85 6.72
C LEU A 203 11.38 12.73 5.64
N PHE A 204 11.21 13.77 4.81
CA PHE A 204 10.28 13.73 3.68
C PHE A 204 10.66 12.62 2.69
N PHE A 205 11.93 12.53 2.26
CA PHE A 205 12.37 11.48 1.34
C PHE A 205 12.33 10.08 1.98
N ALA A 206 12.65 9.96 3.26
CA ALA A 206 12.53 8.70 3.99
C ALA A 206 11.07 8.21 4.01
N PHE A 207 10.12 9.09 4.31
CA PHE A 207 8.70 8.77 4.31
C PHE A 207 8.17 8.45 2.91
N ALA A 208 8.53 9.25 1.89
CA ALA A 208 8.16 9.02 0.51
C ALA A 208 8.69 7.68 -0.02
N SER A 209 9.92 7.29 0.34
CA SER A 209 10.50 6.01 -0.05
C SER A 209 9.75 4.81 0.55
N ILE A 210 9.32 4.89 1.81
CA ILE A 210 8.52 3.84 2.46
C ILE A 210 7.17 3.68 1.74
N ILE A 211 6.47 4.79 1.46
CA ILE A 211 5.19 4.76 0.74
C ILE A 211 5.36 4.13 -0.66
N THR A 212 6.42 4.49 -1.37
CA THR A 212 6.73 3.95 -2.69
C THR A 212 6.97 2.44 -2.63
N LEU A 213 7.77 1.96 -1.68
CA LEU A 213 8.04 0.54 -1.47
C LEU A 213 6.75 -0.25 -1.17
N ILE A 214 5.90 0.25 -0.27
CA ILE A 214 4.61 -0.38 0.06
C ILE A 214 3.70 -0.41 -1.17
N SER A 215 3.64 0.67 -1.94
CA SER A 215 2.82 0.76 -3.16
C SER A 215 3.25 -0.25 -4.21
N ILE A 216 4.55 -0.34 -4.50
CA ILE A 216 5.12 -1.33 -5.42
C ILE A 216 4.81 -2.75 -4.95
N PHE A 217 4.95 -3.04 -3.66
CA PHE A 217 4.65 -4.34 -3.07
C PHE A 217 3.18 -4.73 -3.28
N VAL A 218 2.23 -3.82 -2.98
CA VAL A 218 0.79 -4.05 -3.17
C VAL A 218 0.44 -4.28 -4.64
N ILE A 219 0.99 -3.48 -5.55
CA ILE A 219 0.77 -3.62 -7.00
C ILE A 219 1.29 -4.97 -7.48
N THR A 220 2.49 -5.35 -7.08
CA THR A 220 3.12 -6.63 -7.47
C THR A 220 2.30 -7.84 -6.99
N ILE A 221 1.84 -7.83 -5.73
CA ILE A 221 0.98 -8.90 -5.21
C ILE A 221 -0.32 -9.00 -6.00
N LYS A 222 -1.00 -7.88 -6.26
CA LYS A 222 -2.24 -7.87 -7.05
C LYS A 222 -2.01 -8.44 -8.47
N ALA A 223 -0.90 -8.07 -9.11
CA ALA A 223 -0.51 -8.57 -10.42
C ALA A 223 -0.26 -10.10 -10.40
N LEU A 224 0.48 -10.60 -9.41
CA LEU A 224 0.73 -12.04 -9.23
C LEU A 224 -0.55 -12.84 -9.01
N ILE A 225 -1.48 -12.34 -8.18
CA ILE A 225 -2.77 -13.00 -7.93
C ILE A 225 -3.60 -13.05 -9.24
N LYS A 226 -3.64 -11.94 -9.99
CA LYS A 226 -4.33 -11.86 -11.28
C LYS A 226 -3.73 -12.84 -12.30
N GLN A 227 -2.41 -12.85 -12.43
CA GLN A 227 -1.69 -13.75 -13.34
C GLN A 227 -1.94 -15.23 -13.01
N LYS A 228 -1.94 -15.55 -11.70
CA LYS A 228 -2.26 -16.89 -11.24
C LYS A 228 -3.69 -17.29 -11.63
N LYS A 229 -4.68 -16.42 -11.38
CA LYS A 229 -6.08 -16.70 -11.74
C LYS A 229 -6.22 -17.00 -13.26
N ILE A 230 -5.53 -16.21 -14.10
CA ILE A 230 -5.51 -16.44 -15.55
C ILE A 230 -4.87 -17.79 -15.90
N SER A 231 -3.76 -18.15 -15.24
CA SER A 231 -3.09 -19.45 -15.46
C SER A 231 -3.95 -20.63 -15.03
N ASP A 232 -4.63 -20.54 -13.89
CA ASP A 232 -5.55 -21.59 -13.40
C ASP A 232 -6.70 -21.77 -14.41
N ILE A 233 -7.33 -20.66 -14.87
CA ILE A 233 -8.40 -20.68 -15.89
C ILE A 233 -7.92 -21.31 -17.21
N LYS A 234 -6.70 -20.98 -17.68
CA LYS A 234 -6.11 -21.59 -18.88
C LYS A 234 -5.93 -23.10 -18.74
N THR A 235 -5.48 -23.55 -17.59
CA THR A 235 -5.29 -24.98 -17.31
C THR A 235 -6.62 -25.72 -17.32
N ASP A 236 -7.63 -25.16 -16.67
CA ASP A 236 -8.98 -25.74 -16.64
C ASP A 236 -9.61 -25.79 -18.03
N PHE A 237 -9.40 -24.78 -18.87
CA PHE A 237 -9.81 -24.73 -20.26
C PHE A 237 -9.19 -25.87 -21.09
N ILE A 238 -7.86 -26.04 -20.99
CA ILE A 238 -7.17 -27.14 -21.72
C ILE A 238 -7.69 -28.50 -21.28
N ASN A 239 -7.89 -28.72 -20.00
CA ASN A 239 -8.44 -29.94 -19.45
C ASN A 239 -9.86 -30.20 -19.97
N ASN A 240 -10.71 -29.17 -20.01
CA ASN A 240 -12.07 -29.25 -20.50
C ASN A 240 -12.13 -29.55 -22.00
N ILE A 241 -11.31 -28.88 -22.84
CA ILE A 241 -11.20 -29.19 -24.27
C ILE A 241 -10.82 -30.66 -24.45
N THR A 242 -9.77 -31.10 -23.76
CA THR A 242 -9.29 -32.48 -23.85
C THR A 242 -10.41 -33.48 -23.54
N HIS A 243 -11.20 -33.20 -22.50
CA HIS A 243 -12.33 -34.04 -22.11
C HIS A 243 -13.47 -34.01 -23.15
N GLU A 244 -13.85 -32.81 -23.65
CA GLU A 244 -14.92 -32.64 -24.63
C GLU A 244 -14.56 -33.19 -26.01
N LEU A 245 -13.29 -33.24 -26.41
CA LEU A 245 -12.82 -33.90 -27.63
C LEU A 245 -12.71 -35.42 -27.49
N LYS A 246 -12.32 -35.93 -26.31
CA LYS A 246 -12.15 -37.36 -26.05
C LYS A 246 -13.46 -38.14 -26.21
N THR A 247 -14.59 -37.59 -25.77
CA THR A 247 -15.89 -38.23 -25.78
C THR A 247 -16.36 -38.56 -27.20
N PRO A 248 -16.50 -37.61 -28.17
CA PRO A 248 -16.90 -37.89 -29.54
C PRO A 248 -15.86 -38.77 -30.25
N LEU A 249 -14.57 -38.58 -30.01
CA LEU A 249 -13.51 -39.41 -30.58
C LEU A 249 -13.63 -40.88 -30.15
N THR A 250 -13.94 -41.13 -28.86
CA THR A 250 -14.17 -42.48 -28.35
C THR A 250 -15.40 -43.10 -29.01
N THR A 251 -16.50 -42.32 -29.13
CA THR A 251 -17.73 -42.80 -29.82
C THR A 251 -17.46 -43.11 -31.28
N LEU A 252 -16.74 -42.27 -32.01
CA LEU A 252 -16.32 -42.55 -33.40
C LEU A 252 -15.51 -43.84 -33.47
N SER A 253 -14.49 -44.00 -32.62
CA SER A 253 -13.62 -45.18 -32.61
C SER A 253 -14.40 -46.48 -32.31
N VAL A 254 -15.39 -46.42 -31.42
CA VAL A 254 -16.25 -47.58 -31.11
C VAL A 254 -17.20 -47.85 -32.26
N SER A 255 -17.86 -46.85 -32.82
CA SER A 255 -18.80 -46.99 -33.92
C SER A 255 -18.12 -47.55 -35.18
N THR A 256 -16.92 -47.10 -35.51
CA THR A 256 -16.14 -47.63 -36.66
C THR A 256 -15.76 -49.10 -36.47
N LYS A 257 -15.29 -49.47 -35.23
CA LYS A 257 -14.98 -50.89 -34.92
C LYS A 257 -16.21 -51.79 -34.99
N ILE A 258 -17.39 -51.27 -34.63
CA ILE A 258 -18.67 -52.06 -34.76
C ILE A 258 -19.08 -52.21 -36.21
N LEU A 259 -18.91 -51.17 -37.06
CA LEU A 259 -19.18 -51.23 -38.51
C LEU A 259 -18.34 -52.25 -39.24
N GLU A 260 -17.15 -52.63 -38.75
CA GLU A 260 -16.28 -53.64 -39.33
C GLU A 260 -16.83 -55.07 -39.16
N ARG A 261 -17.74 -55.32 -38.20
CA ARG A 261 -18.31 -56.65 -37.92
C ARG A 261 -19.24 -57.10 -39.02
N LYS A 262 -19.17 -58.38 -39.42
CA LYS A 262 -19.93 -59.00 -40.52
C LYS A 262 -21.42 -58.90 -40.25
N GLU A 263 -21.87 -59.18 -39.03
CA GLU A 263 -23.28 -59.17 -38.61
C GLU A 263 -23.92 -57.77 -38.75
N VAL A 264 -23.14 -56.72 -38.60
CA VAL A 264 -23.58 -55.29 -38.70
C VAL A 264 -23.67 -54.89 -40.19
N LYS A 265 -22.74 -55.36 -41.03
CA LYS A 265 -22.77 -55.10 -42.48
C LYS A 265 -23.98 -55.74 -43.19
N GLU A 266 -24.47 -56.82 -42.63
CA GLU A 266 -25.66 -57.53 -43.15
C GLU A 266 -26.99 -56.95 -42.63
N ASN A 267 -26.96 -56.07 -41.61
CA ASN A 267 -28.12 -55.37 -41.03
C ASN A 267 -28.14 -53.90 -41.42
N GLU A 268 -28.87 -53.60 -42.52
CA GLU A 268 -28.93 -52.23 -43.08
C GLU A 268 -29.42 -51.16 -42.10
N VAL A 269 -30.32 -51.47 -41.17
CA VAL A 269 -30.86 -50.54 -40.19
C VAL A 269 -29.78 -50.16 -39.18
N VAL A 270 -29.06 -51.15 -38.63
CA VAL A 270 -27.98 -50.92 -37.66
C VAL A 270 -26.79 -50.19 -38.32
N TYR A 271 -26.47 -50.61 -39.59
CA TYR A 271 -25.42 -49.97 -40.36
C TYR A 271 -25.69 -48.46 -40.57
N ASN A 272 -26.91 -48.09 -41.02
CA ASN A 272 -27.29 -46.69 -41.23
C ASN A 272 -27.36 -45.88 -39.94
N GLN A 273 -27.80 -46.49 -38.83
CA GLN A 273 -27.75 -45.81 -37.48
C GLN A 273 -26.33 -45.50 -37.03
N LEU A 274 -25.39 -46.41 -37.24
CA LEU A 274 -23.98 -46.20 -36.91
C LEU A 274 -23.35 -45.15 -37.79
N LEU A 275 -23.61 -45.14 -39.11
CA LEU A 275 -23.16 -44.09 -40.03
C LEU A 275 -23.69 -42.69 -39.61
N SER A 276 -24.98 -42.62 -39.29
CA SER A 276 -25.57 -41.37 -38.77
C SER A 276 -24.92 -40.92 -37.49
N THR A 277 -24.59 -41.86 -36.61
CA THR A 277 -23.86 -41.53 -35.34
C THR A 277 -22.46 -41.04 -35.62
N ILE A 278 -21.72 -41.63 -36.55
CA ILE A 278 -20.38 -41.19 -36.96
C ILE A 278 -20.43 -39.78 -37.53
N ASN A 279 -21.34 -39.53 -38.50
CA ASN A 279 -21.48 -38.20 -39.09
C ASN A 279 -21.80 -37.14 -38.02
N ARG A 280 -22.75 -37.39 -37.15
CA ARG A 280 -23.12 -36.49 -36.06
C ARG A 280 -21.94 -36.22 -35.10
N GLN A 281 -21.10 -37.22 -34.76
CA GLN A 281 -19.94 -37.01 -33.93
C GLN A 281 -18.82 -36.24 -34.65
N ASN A 282 -18.68 -36.47 -35.98
CA ASN A 282 -17.74 -35.71 -36.79
C ASN A 282 -18.12 -34.22 -36.88
N ASP A 283 -19.39 -33.91 -37.13
CA ASP A 283 -19.90 -32.54 -37.17
C ASP A 283 -19.71 -31.85 -35.80
N ARG A 284 -19.92 -32.60 -34.71
CA ARG A 284 -19.68 -32.10 -33.36
C ARG A 284 -18.21 -31.82 -33.12
N LEU A 285 -17.28 -32.69 -33.57
CA LEU A 285 -15.84 -32.45 -33.47
C LEU A 285 -15.42 -31.22 -34.26
N GLN A 286 -15.92 -31.08 -35.51
CA GLN A 286 -15.64 -29.90 -36.32
C GLN A 286 -16.10 -28.63 -35.63
N SER A 287 -17.32 -28.60 -35.09
CA SER A 287 -17.85 -27.46 -34.35
C SER A 287 -17.02 -27.11 -33.12
N LEU A 288 -16.52 -28.11 -32.37
CA LEU A 288 -15.63 -27.89 -31.23
C LEU A 288 -14.29 -27.33 -31.68
N ILE A 289 -13.70 -27.80 -32.77
CA ILE A 289 -12.45 -27.31 -33.34
C ILE A 289 -12.64 -25.84 -33.79
N ASP A 290 -13.72 -25.54 -34.50
CA ASP A 290 -14.01 -24.19 -34.97
C ASP A 290 -14.21 -23.23 -33.80
N GLN A 291 -14.89 -23.65 -32.72
CA GLN A 291 -14.98 -22.86 -31.46
C GLN A 291 -13.64 -22.65 -30.79
N VAL A 292 -12.74 -23.61 -30.81
CA VAL A 292 -11.39 -23.48 -30.25
C VAL A 292 -10.52 -22.58 -31.12
N MET A 293 -10.55 -22.74 -32.44
CA MET A 293 -9.74 -22.01 -33.39
C MET A 293 -10.13 -20.52 -33.44
N SER A 294 -11.43 -20.23 -33.60
CA SER A 294 -11.93 -18.84 -33.60
C SER A 294 -11.62 -18.09 -32.34
N ASN A 295 -11.44 -18.81 -31.21
CA ASN A 295 -11.10 -18.23 -29.91
C ASN A 295 -9.60 -18.26 -29.56
N SER A 296 -8.79 -19.14 -30.20
CA SER A 296 -7.34 -19.25 -29.98
C SER A 296 -6.55 -18.18 -30.71
N LEU A 297 -7.02 -17.76 -31.88
CA LEU A 297 -6.43 -16.68 -32.70
C LEU A 297 -6.69 -15.26 -32.17
N GLY A 298 -7.22 -15.13 -31.07
CA GLY A 298 -7.42 -14.14 -29.99
C GLY A 298 -7.14 -12.66 -30.21
N PHE A 299 -6.89 -12.15 -31.42
CA PHE A 299 -6.68 -10.72 -31.69
C PHE A 299 -7.07 -10.28 -33.11
N GLU A 300 -7.70 -11.14 -33.90
CA GLU A 300 -8.28 -10.64 -35.13
C GLU A 300 -9.64 -10.01 -34.80
N GLU A 301 -9.79 -8.74 -35.11
CA GLU A 301 -11.08 -8.04 -35.06
C GLU A 301 -12.09 -8.90 -35.83
N ILE A 302 -13.25 -9.17 -35.23
CA ILE A 302 -14.32 -9.88 -35.93
C ILE A 302 -14.69 -9.05 -37.15
N GLU A 303 -14.33 -9.54 -38.34
CA GLU A 303 -14.67 -8.88 -39.58
C GLU A 303 -16.16 -9.11 -39.86
N LEU A 304 -16.95 -8.05 -39.83
CA LEU A 304 -18.38 -8.09 -39.97
C LEU A 304 -18.83 -7.77 -41.41
N HIS A 305 -19.59 -8.65 -41.99
CA HIS A 305 -20.30 -8.42 -43.26
C HIS A 305 -21.72 -7.91 -42.97
N LYS A 306 -21.84 -6.61 -42.74
CA LYS A 306 -23.10 -5.97 -42.33
C LYS A 306 -24.02 -5.73 -43.49
N GLU A 307 -25.27 -6.09 -43.35
CA GLU A 307 -26.36 -5.82 -44.28
C GLU A 307 -27.58 -5.24 -43.56
N LYS A 308 -28.45 -4.57 -44.32
CA LYS A 308 -29.72 -4.05 -43.77
C LYS A 308 -30.74 -5.18 -43.69
N ILE A 309 -31.14 -5.52 -42.50
CA ILE A 309 -32.04 -6.67 -42.20
C ILE A 309 -33.30 -6.17 -41.46
N LYS A 310 -34.43 -6.75 -41.76
CA LYS A 310 -35.67 -6.64 -40.99
C LYS A 310 -35.51 -7.40 -39.69
N ALA A 311 -35.32 -6.70 -38.59
CA ALA A 311 -34.86 -7.28 -37.32
C ALA A 311 -35.85 -8.31 -36.74
N ASN A 312 -37.14 -7.99 -36.72
CA ASN A 312 -38.15 -8.90 -36.15
C ASN A 312 -38.31 -10.18 -37.03
N ALA A 313 -38.29 -10.05 -38.37
CA ALA A 313 -38.35 -11.19 -39.26
C ALA A 313 -37.13 -12.10 -39.10
N PHE A 314 -35.93 -11.54 -38.99
CA PHE A 314 -34.69 -12.27 -38.74
C PHE A 314 -34.75 -13.04 -37.40
N LEU A 315 -35.18 -12.42 -36.33
CA LEU A 315 -35.31 -13.08 -35.02
C LEU A 315 -36.35 -14.16 -35.01
N LYS A 316 -37.50 -13.97 -35.72
CA LYS A 316 -38.52 -15.02 -35.88
C LYS A 316 -37.94 -16.29 -36.53
N THR A 317 -37.09 -16.14 -37.55
CA THR A 317 -36.43 -17.29 -38.18
C THR A 317 -35.54 -18.03 -37.18
N ILE A 318 -34.66 -17.32 -36.46
CA ILE A 318 -33.79 -17.97 -35.47
C ILE A 318 -34.60 -18.70 -34.40
N ILE A 319 -35.65 -18.09 -33.88
CA ILE A 319 -36.49 -18.67 -32.83
C ILE A 319 -37.26 -19.89 -33.36
N SER A 320 -37.77 -19.83 -34.60
CA SER A 320 -38.42 -20.96 -35.25
C SER A 320 -37.51 -22.15 -35.37
N ASP A 321 -36.28 -21.95 -35.88
CA ASP A 321 -35.27 -23.01 -36.04
C ASP A 321 -34.86 -23.56 -34.66
N PHE A 322 -34.72 -22.72 -33.66
CA PHE A 322 -34.38 -23.14 -32.31
C PHE A 322 -35.52 -23.93 -31.65
N SER A 323 -36.79 -23.55 -31.87
CA SER A 323 -37.97 -24.27 -31.35
C SER A 323 -38.09 -25.69 -31.94
N MET A 324 -37.73 -25.89 -33.22
CA MET A 324 -37.68 -27.20 -33.82
C MET A 324 -36.58 -28.07 -33.20
N ALA A 325 -35.44 -27.50 -32.85
CA ALA A 325 -34.32 -28.22 -32.23
C ALA A 325 -34.59 -28.57 -30.75
N TYR A 326 -35.37 -27.72 -30.04
CA TYR A 326 -35.66 -27.89 -28.62
C TYR A 326 -37.19 -27.88 -28.33
N PRO A 327 -37.95 -28.91 -28.77
CA PRO A 327 -39.42 -28.91 -28.69
C PRO A 327 -39.99 -28.94 -27.26
N ASN A 328 -39.16 -29.27 -26.29
CA ASN A 328 -39.57 -29.33 -24.87
C ASN A 328 -39.45 -28.00 -24.14
N VAL A 329 -38.96 -26.92 -24.79
CA VAL A 329 -38.83 -25.59 -24.22
C VAL A 329 -39.90 -24.68 -24.78
N LYS A 330 -40.68 -24.07 -23.91
CA LYS A 330 -41.71 -23.09 -24.30
C LYS A 330 -41.04 -21.76 -24.65
N ILE A 331 -41.23 -21.26 -25.87
CA ILE A 331 -40.71 -19.96 -26.28
C ILE A 331 -41.88 -19.00 -26.54
N GLU A 332 -41.89 -17.90 -25.82
CA GLU A 332 -42.85 -16.81 -25.99
C GLU A 332 -42.15 -15.61 -26.60
N THR A 333 -42.82 -14.93 -27.54
CA THR A 333 -42.21 -13.77 -28.21
C THR A 333 -43.14 -12.53 -28.11
N ASN A 334 -42.53 -11.39 -27.86
CA ASN A 334 -43.20 -10.09 -27.87
C ASN A 334 -42.36 -9.08 -28.65
N PHE A 335 -42.57 -9.03 -29.96
CA PHE A 335 -41.81 -8.13 -30.84
C PHE A 335 -42.51 -6.76 -30.96
N ASP A 336 -41.67 -5.71 -31.11
CA ASP A 336 -42.16 -4.38 -31.43
C ASP A 336 -43.08 -4.42 -32.67
N GLN A 337 -44.17 -3.67 -32.62
CA GLN A 337 -45.14 -3.62 -33.71
C GLN A 337 -44.55 -3.01 -34.98
N ASN A 338 -43.57 -2.13 -34.85
CA ASN A 338 -42.89 -1.51 -35.95
C ASN A 338 -41.69 -2.38 -36.40
N GLU A 339 -41.73 -2.86 -37.66
CA GLU A 339 -40.59 -3.58 -38.27
C GLU A 339 -39.41 -2.62 -38.39
N SER A 340 -38.38 -2.86 -37.62
CA SER A 340 -37.14 -2.09 -37.63
C SER A 340 -36.13 -2.66 -38.63
N GLN A 341 -35.53 -1.79 -39.43
CA GLN A 341 -34.35 -2.14 -40.23
C GLN A 341 -33.08 -1.82 -39.43
N VAL A 342 -32.28 -2.83 -39.24
CA VAL A 342 -31.00 -2.73 -38.50
C VAL A 342 -29.87 -3.17 -39.38
N THR A 343 -28.73 -2.49 -39.32
CA THR A 343 -27.52 -2.84 -40.09
C THR A 343 -26.66 -3.78 -39.25
N LEU A 344 -26.66 -5.08 -39.57
CA LEU A 344 -25.97 -6.09 -38.77
C LEU A 344 -25.43 -7.25 -39.64
N ASP A 345 -24.51 -8.02 -39.09
CA ASP A 345 -24.07 -9.27 -39.69
C ASP A 345 -24.96 -10.44 -39.20
N ALA A 346 -25.73 -11.02 -40.13
CA ALA A 346 -26.68 -12.06 -39.84
C ALA A 346 -26.04 -13.33 -39.25
N PHE A 347 -24.89 -13.73 -39.78
CA PHE A 347 -24.21 -14.98 -39.36
C PHE A 347 -23.72 -14.85 -37.92
N HIS A 348 -22.98 -13.77 -37.62
CA HIS A 348 -22.43 -13.57 -36.30
C HIS A 348 -23.53 -13.32 -35.25
N LEU A 349 -24.56 -12.54 -35.58
CA LEU A 349 -25.66 -12.29 -34.64
C LEU A 349 -26.50 -13.53 -34.37
N THR A 350 -26.76 -14.38 -35.39
CA THR A 350 -27.41 -15.70 -35.23
C THR A 350 -26.59 -16.54 -34.23
N THR A 351 -25.29 -16.61 -34.41
CA THR A 351 -24.39 -17.33 -33.50
C THR A 351 -24.48 -16.78 -32.05
N ALA A 352 -24.51 -15.48 -31.89
CA ALA A 352 -24.62 -14.84 -30.55
C ALA A 352 -25.95 -15.20 -29.88
N ILE A 353 -27.06 -15.06 -30.58
CA ILE A 353 -28.39 -15.35 -30.05
C ILE A 353 -28.52 -16.84 -29.70
N ASN A 354 -28.09 -17.76 -30.58
CA ASN A 354 -28.13 -19.19 -30.30
C ASN A 354 -27.30 -19.56 -29.08
N ASN A 355 -26.11 -18.97 -28.88
CA ASN A 355 -25.31 -19.16 -27.66
C ASN A 355 -26.07 -18.76 -26.37
N VAL A 356 -26.88 -17.71 -26.42
CA VAL A 356 -27.68 -17.28 -25.26
C VAL A 356 -28.84 -18.26 -25.05
N LEU A 357 -29.57 -18.64 -26.10
CA LEU A 357 -30.68 -19.57 -26.02
C LEU A 357 -30.25 -20.98 -25.58
N GLU A 358 -29.13 -21.49 -26.11
CA GLU A 358 -28.56 -22.77 -25.69
C GLU A 358 -28.10 -22.75 -24.21
N ASN A 359 -27.58 -21.64 -23.75
CA ASN A 359 -27.25 -21.49 -22.34
C ASN A 359 -28.49 -21.57 -21.45
N ALA A 360 -29.60 -20.93 -21.82
CA ALA A 360 -30.85 -21.04 -21.09
C ALA A 360 -31.30 -22.50 -20.94
N VAL A 361 -31.32 -23.28 -22.03
CA VAL A 361 -31.67 -24.72 -22.02
C VAL A 361 -30.70 -25.52 -21.16
N LYS A 362 -29.41 -25.29 -21.33
CA LYS A 362 -28.34 -25.98 -20.62
C LYS A 362 -28.42 -25.76 -19.08
N TYR A 363 -28.90 -24.63 -18.65
CA TYR A 363 -29.06 -24.30 -17.22
C TYR A 363 -30.49 -24.51 -16.72
N GLY A 364 -31.28 -25.35 -17.45
CA GLY A 364 -32.50 -25.96 -16.96
C GLY A 364 -33.75 -25.08 -17.06
N CYS A 365 -33.80 -24.17 -18.03
CA CYS A 365 -35.02 -23.40 -18.28
C CYS A 365 -36.13 -24.33 -18.86
N LYS A 366 -37.37 -23.96 -18.56
CA LYS A 366 -38.60 -24.53 -19.13
C LYS A 366 -39.25 -23.57 -20.11
N ALA A 367 -39.06 -22.29 -19.89
CA ALA A 367 -39.59 -21.22 -20.70
C ALA A 367 -38.52 -20.15 -21.01
N ILE A 368 -38.59 -19.63 -22.24
CA ILE A 368 -37.76 -18.50 -22.70
C ILE A 368 -38.73 -17.43 -23.24
N PHE A 369 -38.52 -16.20 -22.81
CA PHE A 369 -39.27 -15.04 -23.29
C PHE A 369 -38.35 -14.13 -24.10
N VAL A 370 -38.67 -13.88 -25.38
CA VAL A 370 -37.88 -13.02 -26.26
C VAL A 370 -38.71 -11.79 -26.63
N SER A 371 -38.16 -10.62 -26.37
CA SER A 371 -38.82 -9.38 -26.74
C SER A 371 -37.86 -8.41 -27.46
N THR A 372 -38.46 -7.54 -28.30
CA THR A 372 -37.69 -6.47 -28.97
C THR A 372 -38.31 -5.11 -28.71
N THR A 373 -37.48 -4.10 -28.71
CA THR A 373 -37.92 -2.70 -28.56
C THR A 373 -36.95 -1.78 -29.28
N LEU A 374 -37.49 -0.83 -30.05
CA LEU A 374 -36.70 0.27 -30.64
C LEU A 374 -36.83 1.52 -29.75
N LYS A 375 -35.74 2.00 -29.20
CA LYS A 375 -35.74 3.20 -28.36
C LYS A 375 -34.46 4.01 -28.59
N ASN A 376 -34.61 5.33 -28.75
CA ASN A 376 -33.49 6.26 -28.91
C ASN A 376 -32.48 5.83 -29.99
N ASN A 377 -32.93 5.39 -31.15
CA ASN A 377 -32.09 4.91 -32.27
C ASN A 377 -31.22 3.68 -31.91
N HIS A 378 -31.66 2.89 -30.93
CA HIS A 378 -31.04 1.63 -30.57
C HIS A 378 -32.09 0.51 -30.58
N PHE A 379 -31.72 -0.62 -31.16
CA PHE A 379 -32.52 -1.83 -31.18
C PHE A 379 -32.15 -2.71 -30.01
N TYR A 380 -33.11 -3.02 -29.15
CA TYR A 380 -32.95 -3.87 -27.99
C TYR A 380 -33.53 -5.23 -28.23
N ILE A 381 -32.78 -6.28 -27.90
CA ILE A 381 -33.24 -7.67 -27.88
C ILE A 381 -33.11 -8.15 -26.43
N SER A 382 -34.21 -8.53 -25.82
CA SER A 382 -34.24 -9.11 -24.48
C SER A 382 -34.57 -10.60 -24.58
N ILE A 383 -33.72 -11.42 -23.97
CA ILE A 383 -33.90 -12.89 -23.89
C ILE A 383 -33.89 -13.21 -22.39
N GLU A 384 -35.03 -13.67 -21.88
CA GLU A 384 -35.24 -14.00 -20.46
C GLU A 384 -35.58 -15.49 -20.34
N ASP A 385 -34.94 -16.16 -19.38
CA ASP A 385 -35.16 -17.57 -19.05
C ASP A 385 -35.60 -17.74 -17.59
N ASP A 386 -36.30 -18.82 -17.29
CA ASP A 386 -36.74 -19.25 -15.97
C ASP A 386 -35.79 -20.27 -15.31
N GLY A 387 -34.53 -20.30 -15.72
CA GLY A 387 -33.52 -21.25 -15.23
C GLY A 387 -33.04 -20.96 -13.82
N ILE A 388 -31.92 -21.60 -13.44
CA ILE A 388 -31.38 -21.53 -12.07
C ILE A 388 -30.88 -20.13 -11.63
N GLY A 389 -30.69 -19.20 -12.56
CA GLY A 389 -30.16 -17.87 -12.30
C GLY A 389 -28.69 -17.85 -11.86
N ILE A 390 -28.16 -16.65 -11.64
CA ILE A 390 -26.72 -16.42 -11.42
C ILE A 390 -26.51 -15.50 -10.22
N ALA A 391 -25.67 -15.93 -9.26
CA ALA A 391 -25.35 -15.14 -8.08
C ALA A 391 -24.64 -13.82 -8.47
N LYS A 392 -24.98 -12.71 -7.82
CA LYS A 392 -24.49 -11.34 -8.11
C LYS A 392 -22.95 -11.24 -8.16
N SER A 393 -22.26 -11.96 -7.29
CA SER A 393 -20.78 -11.96 -7.24
C SER A 393 -20.11 -12.61 -8.46
N LYS A 394 -20.86 -13.39 -9.26
CA LYS A 394 -20.35 -14.11 -10.43
C LYS A 394 -20.75 -13.45 -11.76
N GLN A 395 -21.73 -12.54 -11.75
CA GLN A 395 -22.27 -11.92 -12.96
C GLN A 395 -21.24 -11.11 -13.76
N SER A 396 -20.37 -10.37 -13.08
CA SER A 396 -19.33 -9.56 -13.74
C SER A 396 -18.24 -10.35 -14.45
N LEU A 397 -18.14 -11.65 -14.15
CA LEU A 397 -17.11 -12.55 -14.69
C LEU A 397 -17.63 -13.41 -15.85
N LEU A 398 -18.93 -13.40 -16.12
CA LEU A 398 -19.55 -14.30 -17.12
C LEU A 398 -19.07 -14.08 -18.54
N PHE A 399 -18.66 -12.87 -18.86
CA PHE A 399 -18.11 -12.50 -20.15
C PHE A 399 -16.59 -12.63 -20.21
N ASP A 400 -15.95 -13.05 -19.10
CA ASP A 400 -14.51 -13.33 -19.11
C ASP A 400 -14.23 -14.61 -19.89
N LYS A 401 -13.19 -14.60 -20.72
CA LYS A 401 -12.75 -15.73 -21.53
C LYS A 401 -12.47 -16.95 -20.64
N PHE A 402 -13.08 -18.11 -20.97
CA PHE A 402 -12.95 -19.38 -20.25
C PHE A 402 -13.62 -19.44 -18.88
N TYR A 403 -14.31 -18.39 -18.45
CA TYR A 403 -14.98 -18.38 -17.15
C TYR A 403 -16.22 -19.29 -17.16
N ARG A 404 -16.39 -20.03 -16.07
CA ARG A 404 -17.55 -20.89 -15.80
C ARG A 404 -18.00 -20.72 -14.36
N VAL A 405 -19.31 -20.73 -14.15
CA VAL A 405 -19.87 -20.71 -12.80
C VAL A 405 -19.80 -22.11 -12.22
N GLU A 406 -18.88 -22.33 -11.27
CA GLU A 406 -18.88 -23.55 -10.47
C GLU A 406 -20.05 -23.48 -9.46
N GLN A 407 -21.06 -24.33 -9.63
CA GLN A 407 -22.13 -24.51 -8.66
C GLN A 407 -22.21 -25.99 -8.27
N GLY A 408 -21.70 -26.31 -7.07
CA GLY A 408 -21.88 -27.59 -6.38
C GLY A 408 -21.86 -28.85 -7.29
N ASN A 409 -22.85 -29.72 -7.18
CA ASN A 409 -22.95 -30.99 -7.93
C ASN A 409 -23.36 -30.84 -9.40
N VAL A 410 -23.47 -29.62 -9.97
CA VAL A 410 -23.77 -29.44 -11.42
C VAL A 410 -22.46 -29.51 -12.23
N HIS A 411 -21.67 -30.57 -12.01
CA HIS A 411 -20.53 -30.93 -12.88
C HIS A 411 -20.93 -31.34 -14.30
N ASN A 412 -22.24 -31.49 -14.62
CA ASN A 412 -22.73 -32.01 -15.89
C ASN A 412 -23.02 -30.94 -16.96
N ALA A 413 -22.89 -29.66 -16.69
CA ALA A 413 -23.10 -28.68 -17.75
C ALA A 413 -21.87 -28.62 -18.67
N LYS A 414 -21.92 -29.42 -19.78
CA LYS A 414 -20.87 -29.48 -20.81
C LYS A 414 -20.61 -28.12 -21.47
N GLY A 415 -19.35 -27.79 -21.79
CA GLY A 415 -18.97 -26.60 -22.57
C GLY A 415 -17.68 -25.90 -22.14
N LEU A 416 -17.12 -25.15 -23.07
CA LEU A 416 -15.77 -24.59 -22.98
C LEU A 416 -15.65 -23.25 -22.21
N GLY A 417 -16.77 -22.62 -21.83
CA GLY A 417 -16.78 -21.30 -21.22
C GLY A 417 -16.43 -20.18 -22.22
N LEU A 418 -16.69 -20.39 -23.49
CA LEU A 418 -16.40 -19.43 -24.56
C LEU A 418 -17.64 -18.74 -25.11
N GLY A 419 -18.84 -19.34 -24.98
CA GLY A 419 -20.06 -18.89 -25.63
C GLY A 419 -20.41 -17.41 -25.27
N LEU A 420 -20.53 -17.10 -24.00
CA LEU A 420 -20.86 -15.72 -23.57
C LEU A 420 -19.75 -14.70 -23.83
N TYR A 421 -18.48 -15.13 -23.75
CA TYR A 421 -17.37 -14.29 -24.19
C TYR A 421 -17.51 -13.91 -25.67
N TYR A 422 -17.82 -14.93 -26.54
CA TYR A 422 -18.01 -14.70 -27.96
C TYR A 422 -19.23 -13.81 -28.25
N VAL A 423 -20.33 -14.00 -27.52
CA VAL A 423 -21.50 -13.10 -27.58
C VAL A 423 -21.07 -11.65 -27.33
N ASP A 424 -20.33 -11.38 -26.26
CA ASP A 424 -19.84 -10.04 -25.93
C ASP A 424 -18.96 -9.45 -27.03
N GLN A 425 -18.04 -10.24 -27.61
CA GLN A 425 -17.18 -9.79 -28.71
C GLN A 425 -17.98 -9.47 -29.99
N ILE A 426 -18.96 -10.29 -30.36
CA ILE A 426 -19.84 -10.04 -31.51
C ILE A 426 -20.63 -8.73 -31.30
N ILE A 427 -21.24 -8.56 -30.15
CA ILE A 427 -22.03 -7.37 -29.85
C ILE A 427 -21.16 -6.12 -29.85
N LYS A 428 -19.94 -6.18 -29.29
CA LYS A 428 -18.96 -5.08 -29.35
C LYS A 428 -18.50 -4.74 -30.77
N ALA A 429 -18.28 -5.76 -31.60
CA ALA A 429 -17.95 -5.56 -33.01
C ALA A 429 -19.08 -4.83 -33.77
N HIS A 430 -20.33 -5.08 -33.39
CA HIS A 430 -21.50 -4.34 -33.87
C HIS A 430 -21.66 -2.93 -33.25
N LYS A 431 -20.71 -2.49 -32.39
CA LYS A 431 -20.77 -1.25 -31.63
C LYS A 431 -21.95 -1.21 -30.64
N GLY A 432 -22.43 -2.36 -30.23
CA GLY A 432 -23.48 -2.57 -29.25
C GLY A 432 -22.97 -2.81 -27.84
N SER A 433 -23.88 -3.12 -26.94
CA SER A 433 -23.58 -3.57 -25.58
C SER A 433 -24.53 -4.68 -25.15
N ILE A 434 -24.06 -5.53 -24.22
CA ILE A 434 -24.89 -6.56 -23.59
C ILE A 434 -24.93 -6.32 -22.08
N GLN A 435 -26.15 -6.41 -21.52
CA GLN A 435 -26.38 -6.32 -20.09
C GLN A 435 -27.00 -7.63 -19.58
N LEU A 436 -26.79 -7.91 -18.31
CA LEU A 436 -27.29 -9.09 -17.63
C LEU A 436 -28.03 -8.68 -16.37
N VAL A 437 -29.25 -9.19 -16.20
CA VAL A 437 -30.02 -9.13 -14.97
C VAL A 437 -30.36 -10.56 -14.55
N SER A 438 -29.92 -11.00 -13.38
CA SER A 438 -30.18 -12.36 -12.92
C SER A 438 -30.30 -12.42 -11.40
N HIS A 439 -31.18 -13.30 -10.94
CA HIS A 439 -31.33 -13.65 -9.53
C HIS A 439 -31.31 -15.16 -9.36
N LEU A 440 -30.58 -15.66 -8.39
CA LEU A 440 -30.48 -17.07 -8.11
C LEU A 440 -31.89 -17.66 -7.85
N GLY A 441 -32.25 -18.72 -8.55
CA GLY A 441 -33.54 -19.37 -8.48
C GLY A 441 -34.69 -18.65 -9.21
N LYS A 442 -34.43 -17.56 -9.95
CA LYS A 442 -35.45 -16.80 -10.67
C LYS A 442 -35.17 -16.61 -12.16
N GLY A 443 -34.07 -17.24 -12.65
CA GLY A 443 -33.69 -17.14 -14.05
C GLY A 443 -32.75 -15.99 -14.38
N THR A 444 -32.57 -15.78 -15.71
CA THR A 444 -31.61 -14.82 -16.24
C THR A 444 -32.19 -14.06 -17.43
N GLN A 445 -31.97 -12.75 -17.47
CA GLN A 445 -32.30 -11.89 -18.59
C GLN A 445 -31.03 -11.30 -19.19
N PHE A 446 -30.81 -11.55 -20.50
CA PHE A 446 -29.81 -10.89 -21.31
C PHE A 446 -30.46 -9.79 -22.15
N ILE A 447 -29.91 -8.60 -22.10
CA ILE A 447 -30.39 -7.43 -22.87
C ILE A 447 -29.27 -6.99 -23.80
N VAL A 448 -29.45 -7.24 -25.08
CA VAL A 448 -28.55 -6.84 -26.16
C VAL A 448 -29.04 -5.52 -26.74
N MET A 449 -28.16 -4.54 -26.82
CA MET A 449 -28.41 -3.23 -27.44
C MET A 449 -27.53 -3.10 -28.68
N LEU A 450 -28.14 -2.84 -29.83
CA LEU A 450 -27.46 -2.61 -31.11
C LEU A 450 -27.81 -1.21 -31.65
N PRO A 451 -26.88 -0.48 -32.30
CA PRO A 451 -27.22 0.72 -33.03
C PRO A 451 -28.13 0.37 -34.22
N SER A 452 -29.16 1.14 -34.45
CA SER A 452 -30.11 0.95 -35.58
C SER A 452 -29.70 1.72 -36.82
#